data_7e92b1761eca2d7b8ebb6f5e431e3732
#
_entry.id   7e92b1761eca2d7b8ebb6f5e431e3732
#
_cell.length_a   1.000
_cell.length_b   1.000
_cell.length_c   1.000
_cell.angle_alpha   90.00
_cell.angle_beta   90.00
_cell.angle_gamma   90.00
#
_symmetry.space_group_name_H-M   'P 1'
#
loop_
_entity.id
_entity.type
_entity.pdbx_description
1 polymer ?
#
loop_
_entity_poly.entity_id
_entity_poly.type
_entity_poly.pdbx_seq_one_letter_code
_entity_poly.pdbx_strand_id
1 'polypeptide(L)'
;TVQSDAENYNDYLENGYLVNVNRGVRMTMQIQGNTVFVDMTNENAREYVWDRIDKNYKQLGIDYYWLDVAEPGYSVYDFDNYRYKKGNVLSCGNIYPIDYLKMIYDGLHNDIESVVTLVRGAWAGAQKYGALVWSGDIDSSFEAFNNQVNTGLNMGLAGIPWWTTDIGGFHGGNPKDPEFRELMVRWFQYATFSPILRMHGDRLPHSKPLSNKGGGSMVTGAPNEIWSYGEEVEVILTKFIKIRESLKTYLKKLMKE
;
A
#
# COMPACT_ATOMS: atom_id res chain seq x y z
N THR A 1 -6.82 -10.20 -0.59
CA THR A 1 -7.04 -11.49 0.12
C THR A 1 -8.49 -11.63 0.55
N VAL A 2 -8.94 -12.87 0.71
CA VAL A 2 -10.23 -13.22 1.30
C VAL A 2 -9.99 -14.26 2.40
N GLN A 3 -10.63 -14.07 3.56
CA GLN A 3 -10.55 -15.03 4.66
C GLN A 3 -11.42 -16.25 4.36
N SER A 4 -10.96 -17.43 4.78
CA SER A 4 -11.66 -18.70 4.50
C SER A 4 -13.00 -18.85 5.22
N ASP A 5 -13.26 -18.03 6.22
CA ASP A 5 -14.53 -17.94 6.96
C ASP A 5 -15.35 -16.70 6.59
N ALA A 6 -14.94 -15.94 5.55
CA ALA A 6 -15.70 -14.82 5.07
C ALA A 6 -17.01 -15.27 4.40
N GLU A 7 -18.07 -14.49 4.54
CA GLU A 7 -19.41 -14.76 4.01
C GLU A 7 -19.39 -15.11 2.52
N ASN A 8 -18.55 -14.46 1.75
CA ASN A 8 -18.45 -14.63 0.30
C ASN A 8 -17.30 -15.54 -0.16
N TYR A 9 -16.64 -16.27 0.76
CA TYR A 9 -15.51 -17.14 0.40
C TYR A 9 -15.89 -18.21 -0.61
N ASN A 10 -17.07 -18.82 -0.45
CA ASN A 10 -17.55 -19.85 -1.36
C ASN A 10 -17.77 -19.33 -2.78
N ASP A 11 -18.22 -18.08 -2.95
CA ASP A 11 -18.36 -17.45 -4.26
C ASP A 11 -17.00 -17.39 -4.99
N TYR A 12 -15.95 -17.00 -4.29
CA TYR A 12 -14.59 -16.98 -4.86
C TYR A 12 -14.10 -18.38 -5.22
N LEU A 13 -14.43 -19.35 -4.37
CA LEU A 13 -14.01 -20.73 -4.52
C LEU A 13 -14.66 -21.41 -5.75
N GLU A 14 -15.98 -21.34 -5.84
CA GLU A 14 -16.79 -22.00 -6.86
C GLU A 14 -16.56 -21.39 -8.25
N ASN A 15 -16.33 -20.08 -8.33
CA ASN A 15 -16.08 -19.38 -9.58
C ASN A 15 -14.60 -19.38 -10.00
N GLY A 16 -13.70 -19.98 -9.23
CA GLY A 16 -12.29 -20.06 -9.58
C GLY A 16 -11.57 -18.70 -9.54
N TYR A 17 -11.95 -17.82 -8.62
CA TYR A 17 -11.38 -16.47 -8.47
C TYR A 17 -10.13 -16.42 -7.59
N LEU A 18 -9.75 -17.53 -6.98
CA LEU A 18 -8.61 -17.61 -6.07
C LEU A 18 -7.34 -18.07 -6.77
N VAL A 19 -6.21 -17.56 -6.30
CA VAL A 19 -4.89 -18.06 -6.72
C VAL A 19 -4.79 -19.56 -6.38
N ASN A 20 -4.29 -20.33 -7.32
CA ASN A 20 -4.08 -21.75 -7.17
C ASN A 20 -2.59 -22.07 -6.97
N VAL A 21 -2.29 -23.32 -6.64
CA VAL A 21 -0.95 -23.89 -6.64
C VAL A 21 -0.88 -25.06 -7.62
N ASN A 22 0.31 -25.53 -7.91
CA ASN A 22 0.50 -26.76 -8.67
C ASN A 22 -0.38 -27.89 -8.11
N ARG A 23 -0.99 -28.65 -8.99
CA ARG A 23 -1.91 -29.75 -8.67
C ARG A 23 -3.26 -29.32 -8.06
N GLY A 24 -3.60 -28.01 -8.15
CA GLY A 24 -4.89 -27.51 -7.70
C GLY A 24 -5.13 -27.51 -6.20
N VAL A 25 -4.11 -27.78 -5.39
CA VAL A 25 -4.22 -27.68 -3.92
C VAL A 25 -4.17 -26.22 -3.52
N ARG A 26 -5.18 -25.75 -2.79
CA ARG A 26 -5.19 -24.41 -2.22
C ARG A 26 -4.55 -24.38 -0.84
N MET A 27 -3.83 -23.31 -0.58
CA MET A 27 -3.26 -23.05 0.74
C MET A 27 -3.73 -21.73 1.25
N THR A 28 -4.14 -21.72 2.50
CA THR A 28 -4.37 -20.48 3.24
C THR A 28 -3.04 -19.94 3.77
N MET A 29 -2.92 -18.63 3.80
CA MET A 29 -1.79 -17.93 4.42
C MET A 29 -2.25 -17.25 5.70
N GLN A 30 -1.36 -17.19 6.69
CA GLN A 30 -1.63 -16.57 7.98
C GLN A 30 -1.42 -15.06 7.89
N ILE A 31 -2.34 -14.37 7.22
CA ILE A 31 -2.39 -12.91 7.17
C ILE A 31 -3.71 -12.49 7.81
N GLN A 32 -3.68 -12.11 9.09
CA GLN A 32 -4.88 -11.77 9.86
C GLN A 32 -5.96 -12.88 9.86
N GLY A 33 -5.53 -14.13 9.96
CA GLY A 33 -6.36 -15.31 9.84
C GLY A 33 -5.99 -16.19 8.65
N ASN A 34 -6.79 -17.20 8.36
CA ASN A 34 -6.60 -18.07 7.20
C ASN A 34 -7.11 -17.37 5.93
N THR A 35 -6.23 -16.83 5.13
CA THR A 35 -6.58 -16.08 3.92
C THR A 35 -6.08 -16.75 2.65
N VAL A 36 -6.74 -16.48 1.54
CA VAL A 36 -6.30 -16.83 0.18
C VAL A 36 -6.23 -15.58 -0.67
N PHE A 37 -5.25 -15.48 -1.55
CA PHE A 37 -5.18 -14.39 -2.51
C PHE A 37 -6.25 -14.55 -3.59
N VAL A 38 -6.92 -13.46 -3.90
CA VAL A 38 -7.76 -13.36 -5.09
C VAL A 38 -6.85 -13.23 -6.31
N ASP A 39 -7.15 -13.95 -7.36
CA ASP A 39 -6.39 -13.88 -8.60
C ASP A 39 -6.78 -12.63 -9.40
N MET A 40 -6.07 -11.54 -9.22
CA MET A 40 -6.33 -10.28 -9.95
C MET A 40 -5.98 -10.36 -11.43
N THR A 41 -5.29 -11.42 -11.88
CA THR A 41 -5.09 -11.65 -13.32
C THR A 41 -6.35 -12.21 -14.00
N ASN A 42 -7.32 -12.70 -13.21
CA ASN A 42 -8.63 -13.13 -13.67
C ASN A 42 -9.60 -11.95 -13.80
N GLU A 43 -10.04 -11.67 -15.00
CA GLU A 43 -10.96 -10.57 -15.29
C GLU A 43 -12.27 -10.68 -14.53
N ASN A 44 -12.88 -11.87 -14.52
CA ASN A 44 -14.13 -12.10 -13.79
C ASN A 44 -13.95 -11.93 -12.27
N ALA A 45 -12.78 -12.27 -11.73
CA ALA A 45 -12.48 -12.01 -10.32
C ALA A 45 -12.38 -10.50 -10.03
N ARG A 46 -11.77 -9.73 -10.96
CA ARG A 46 -11.73 -8.26 -10.84
C ARG A 46 -13.12 -7.64 -10.88
N GLU A 47 -13.97 -8.07 -11.82
CA GLU A 47 -15.36 -7.61 -11.91
C GLU A 47 -16.13 -7.91 -10.62
N TYR A 48 -16.03 -9.13 -10.13
CA TYR A 48 -16.66 -9.52 -8.87
C TYR A 48 -16.20 -8.68 -7.66
N VAL A 49 -14.89 -8.42 -7.54
CA VAL A 49 -14.34 -7.59 -6.47
C VAL A 49 -14.79 -6.15 -6.62
N TRP A 50 -14.79 -5.63 -7.86
CA TRP A 50 -15.23 -4.26 -8.13
C TRP A 50 -16.69 -4.05 -7.76
N ASP A 51 -17.57 -4.97 -8.10
CA ASP A 51 -18.99 -4.89 -7.72
C ASP A 51 -19.18 -4.73 -6.20
N ARG A 52 -18.35 -5.38 -5.40
CA ARG A 52 -18.37 -5.23 -3.94
C ARG A 52 -17.84 -3.87 -3.49
N ILE A 53 -16.77 -3.40 -4.13
CA ILE A 53 -16.19 -2.07 -3.86
C ILE A 53 -17.20 -0.99 -4.24
N ASP A 54 -17.78 -1.06 -5.43
CA ASP A 54 -18.76 -0.08 -5.90
C ASP A 54 -19.93 0.01 -4.93
N LYS A 55 -20.55 -1.12 -4.64
CA LYS A 55 -21.74 -1.19 -3.77
C LYS A 55 -21.48 -0.71 -2.34
N ASN A 56 -20.33 -1.05 -1.75
CA ASN A 56 -20.11 -0.85 -0.32
C ASN A 56 -19.26 0.37 0.02
N TYR A 57 -18.56 0.95 -0.97
CA TYR A 57 -17.64 2.07 -0.75
C TYR A 57 -17.86 3.23 -1.74
N LYS A 58 -17.81 2.99 -3.05
CA LYS A 58 -17.94 4.05 -4.06
C LYS A 58 -19.26 4.78 -3.93
N GLN A 59 -20.37 4.06 -3.79
CA GLN A 59 -21.69 4.67 -3.63
C GLN A 59 -21.86 5.46 -2.34
N LEU A 60 -20.93 5.32 -1.40
CA LEU A 60 -20.84 6.14 -0.19
C LEU A 60 -19.92 7.36 -0.37
N GLY A 61 -19.38 7.60 -1.57
CA GLY A 61 -18.52 8.73 -1.90
C GLY A 61 -17.04 8.47 -1.65
N ILE A 62 -16.60 7.21 -1.60
CA ILE A 62 -15.19 6.85 -1.47
C ILE A 62 -14.61 6.60 -2.86
N ASP A 63 -13.73 7.52 -3.31
CA ASP A 63 -13.13 7.51 -4.66
C ASP A 63 -11.62 7.25 -4.66
N TYR A 64 -10.98 7.16 -3.48
CA TYR A 64 -9.55 6.89 -3.34
C TYR A 64 -9.34 5.59 -2.59
N TYR A 65 -8.47 4.74 -3.15
CA TYR A 65 -8.24 3.40 -2.64
C TYR A 65 -6.76 3.16 -2.36
N TRP A 66 -6.50 2.32 -1.37
CA TRP A 66 -5.20 1.82 -1.01
C TRP A 66 -5.16 0.30 -1.23
N LEU A 67 -4.34 -0.14 -2.18
CA LEU A 67 -4.13 -1.54 -2.53
C LEU A 67 -2.88 -2.06 -1.84
N ASP A 68 -3.06 -2.66 -0.68
CA ASP A 68 -1.99 -3.30 0.07
C ASP A 68 -1.82 -4.77 -0.38
N VAL A 69 -0.65 -5.35 -0.11
CA VAL A 69 -0.28 -6.73 -0.48
C VAL A 69 -0.49 -7.00 -1.99
N ALA A 70 -0.24 -5.98 -2.80
CA ALA A 70 -0.49 -6.03 -4.25
C ALA A 70 0.60 -6.79 -5.04
N GLU A 71 1.70 -7.16 -4.42
CA GLU A 71 2.82 -7.90 -5.04
C GLU A 71 2.59 -9.38 -5.34
N PRO A 72 1.63 -10.19 -4.85
CA PRO A 72 1.33 -10.59 -3.48
C PRO A 72 2.46 -11.38 -2.80
N GLY A 73 2.50 -11.33 -1.47
CA GLY A 73 3.54 -12.01 -0.67
C GLY A 73 3.22 -13.48 -0.39
N TYR A 74 3.69 -14.38 -1.21
CA TYR A 74 3.54 -15.82 -0.99
C TYR A 74 4.62 -16.34 -0.04
N SER A 75 4.24 -17.16 0.94
CA SER A 75 5.15 -17.65 1.97
C SER A 75 5.04 -19.14 2.30
N VAL A 76 4.04 -19.83 1.77
CA VAL A 76 3.75 -21.23 2.14
C VAL A 76 4.49 -22.23 1.26
N TYR A 77 4.58 -21.95 -0.03
CA TYR A 77 5.32 -22.73 -1.00
C TYR A 77 6.41 -21.92 -1.68
N ASP A 78 7.30 -22.59 -2.37
CA ASP A 78 8.20 -21.93 -3.32
C ASP A 78 7.39 -21.15 -4.34
N PHE A 79 7.87 -19.96 -4.67
CA PHE A 79 7.16 -18.97 -5.48
C PHE A 79 6.70 -19.54 -6.84
N ASP A 80 7.43 -20.45 -7.44
CA ASP A 80 7.12 -21.07 -8.71
C ASP A 80 5.93 -22.04 -8.69
N ASN A 81 5.46 -22.42 -7.50
CA ASN A 81 4.28 -23.29 -7.34
C ASN A 81 2.95 -22.57 -7.54
N TYR A 82 2.93 -21.25 -7.45
CA TYR A 82 1.70 -20.49 -7.57
C TYR A 82 1.28 -20.28 -9.02
N ARG A 83 -0.03 -20.30 -9.26
CA ARG A 83 -0.66 -20.23 -10.58
C ARG A 83 -1.77 -19.20 -10.57
N TYR A 84 -1.67 -18.32 -11.54
CA TYR A 84 -2.73 -17.37 -11.92
C TYR A 84 -3.51 -17.91 -13.14
N LYS A 85 -4.66 -17.32 -13.43
CA LYS A 85 -5.38 -17.58 -14.68
C LYS A 85 -4.52 -17.26 -15.91
N LYS A 86 -3.69 -16.23 -15.84
CA LYS A 86 -2.75 -15.85 -16.91
C LYS A 86 -1.53 -16.77 -17.03
N GLY A 87 -1.26 -17.60 -16.04
CA GLY A 87 -0.15 -18.54 -16.08
C GLY A 87 0.64 -18.69 -14.80
N ASN A 88 1.87 -19.13 -14.93
CA ASN A 88 2.82 -19.33 -13.84
C ASN A 88 3.29 -17.98 -13.27
N VAL A 89 3.39 -17.87 -11.96
CA VAL A 89 3.85 -16.65 -11.28
C VAL A 89 5.23 -16.20 -11.74
N LEU A 90 6.16 -17.11 -12.02
CA LEU A 90 7.49 -16.76 -12.56
C LEU A 90 7.42 -16.01 -13.90
N SER A 91 6.44 -16.29 -14.73
CA SER A 91 6.29 -15.66 -16.05
C SER A 91 5.34 -14.46 -16.06
N CYS A 92 4.37 -14.39 -15.15
CA CYS A 92 3.37 -13.34 -15.18
C CYS A 92 3.12 -12.66 -13.82
N GLY A 93 3.95 -12.89 -12.80
CA GLY A 93 3.77 -12.33 -11.47
C GLY A 93 3.76 -10.80 -11.45
N ASN A 94 4.62 -10.16 -12.23
CA ASN A 94 4.70 -8.72 -12.33
C ASN A 94 3.47 -8.03 -12.96
N ILE A 95 2.58 -8.80 -13.60
CA ILE A 95 1.31 -8.30 -14.13
C ILE A 95 0.25 -8.14 -13.02
N TYR A 96 0.37 -8.91 -11.93
CA TYR A 96 -0.61 -8.90 -10.85
C TYR A 96 -0.91 -7.51 -10.29
N PRO A 97 0.08 -6.69 -9.88
CA PRO A 97 -0.18 -5.33 -9.40
C PRO A 97 -0.80 -4.42 -10.47
N ILE A 98 -0.46 -4.63 -11.76
CA ILE A 98 -1.04 -3.87 -12.86
C ILE A 98 -2.52 -4.21 -13.05
N ASP A 99 -2.87 -5.49 -13.06
CA ASP A 99 -4.26 -5.94 -13.18
C ASP A 99 -5.09 -5.53 -11.95
N TYR A 100 -4.47 -5.46 -10.78
CA TYR A 100 -5.13 -4.96 -9.57
C TYR A 100 -5.43 -3.47 -9.66
N LEU A 101 -4.47 -2.65 -10.09
CA LEU A 101 -4.67 -1.22 -10.38
C LEU A 101 -5.71 -1.00 -11.47
N LYS A 102 -5.66 -1.81 -12.53
CA LYS A 102 -6.62 -1.74 -13.64
C LYS A 102 -8.07 -1.91 -13.18
N MET A 103 -8.33 -2.78 -12.20
CA MET A 103 -9.67 -2.96 -11.63
C MET A 103 -10.23 -1.64 -11.07
N ILE A 104 -9.44 -0.92 -10.29
CA ILE A 104 -9.86 0.39 -9.72
C ILE A 104 -10.00 1.43 -10.83
N TYR A 105 -9.04 1.47 -11.74
CA TYR A 105 -9.07 2.41 -12.85
C TYR A 105 -10.31 2.22 -13.73
N ASP A 106 -10.59 0.99 -14.17
CA ASP A 106 -11.75 0.69 -15.01
C ASP A 106 -13.09 1.04 -14.32
N GLY A 107 -13.14 0.88 -13.02
CA GLY A 107 -14.34 1.20 -12.23
C GLY A 107 -14.57 2.69 -11.97
N LEU A 108 -13.54 3.53 -12.06
CA LEU A 108 -13.60 4.95 -11.69
C LEU A 108 -13.41 5.92 -12.86
N HIS A 109 -12.66 5.58 -13.90
CA HIS A 109 -12.18 6.53 -14.92
C HIS A 109 -13.28 7.24 -15.72
N ASN A 110 -14.50 6.74 -15.71
CA ASN A 110 -15.63 7.40 -16.35
C ASN A 110 -16.32 8.42 -15.42
N ASP A 111 -16.10 8.32 -14.12
CA ASP A 111 -16.82 9.11 -13.11
C ASP A 111 -15.94 10.21 -12.50
N ILE A 112 -14.63 10.02 -12.51
CA ILE A 112 -13.67 10.99 -11.97
C ILE A 112 -12.60 11.35 -12.99
N GLU A 113 -12.19 12.63 -13.00
CA GLU A 113 -11.22 13.18 -13.98
C GLU A 113 -9.85 12.50 -13.89
N SER A 114 -9.41 12.16 -12.67
CA SER A 114 -8.08 11.60 -12.44
C SER A 114 -8.13 10.48 -11.40
N VAL A 115 -7.96 9.25 -11.85
CA VAL A 115 -7.84 8.09 -10.95
C VAL A 115 -6.43 8.06 -10.35
N VAL A 116 -6.33 8.04 -9.03
CA VAL A 116 -5.08 7.84 -8.28
C VAL A 116 -5.30 6.76 -7.23
N THR A 117 -4.43 5.76 -7.23
CA THR A 117 -4.53 4.62 -6.30
C THR A 117 -3.18 4.40 -5.62
N LEU A 118 -3.17 4.40 -4.30
CA LEU A 118 -1.98 4.02 -3.51
C LEU A 118 -1.79 2.51 -3.61
N VAL A 119 -0.61 2.07 -4.04
CA VAL A 119 -0.33 0.65 -4.28
C VAL A 119 1.07 0.27 -3.81
N ARG A 120 1.22 -0.89 -3.15
CA ARG A 120 2.52 -1.37 -2.68
C ARG A 120 3.39 -1.97 -3.79
N GLY A 121 2.82 -2.56 -4.80
CA GLY A 121 3.55 -3.14 -5.92
C GLY A 121 3.25 -2.42 -7.23
N ALA A 122 4.27 -2.29 -8.07
CA ALA A 122 4.12 -1.74 -9.42
C ALA A 122 5.09 -2.42 -10.39
N TRP A 123 4.79 -2.30 -11.67
CA TRP A 123 5.66 -2.71 -12.77
C TRP A 123 5.51 -1.74 -13.93
N ALA A 124 6.33 -1.91 -14.98
CA ALA A 124 6.25 -1.08 -16.17
C ALA A 124 4.82 -1.03 -16.74
N GLY A 125 4.28 0.17 -16.91
CA GLY A 125 2.90 0.41 -17.33
C GLY A 125 1.90 0.70 -16.22
N ALA A 126 2.27 0.55 -14.95
CA ALA A 126 1.39 0.85 -13.80
C ALA A 126 0.92 2.32 -13.77
N GLN A 127 1.77 3.25 -14.23
CA GLN A 127 1.45 4.68 -14.31
C GLN A 127 0.23 4.98 -15.19
N LYS A 128 -0.07 4.11 -16.18
CA LYS A 128 -1.27 4.23 -17.01
C LYS A 128 -2.57 4.15 -16.20
N TYR A 129 -2.53 3.47 -15.06
CA TYR A 129 -3.68 3.22 -14.20
C TYR A 129 -3.65 4.06 -12.90
N GLY A 130 -2.91 5.16 -12.91
CA GLY A 130 -2.86 6.10 -11.79
C GLY A 130 -2.14 5.57 -10.55
N ALA A 131 -1.10 4.76 -10.74
CA ALA A 131 -0.31 4.22 -9.65
C ALA A 131 0.41 5.31 -8.87
N LEU A 132 0.13 5.42 -7.57
CA LEU A 132 0.93 6.10 -6.56
C LEU A 132 1.59 5.02 -5.72
N VAL A 133 2.92 4.91 -5.80
CA VAL A 133 3.66 3.77 -5.23
C VAL A 133 4.35 4.16 -3.94
N TRP A 134 4.33 3.29 -2.93
CA TRP A 134 5.16 3.44 -1.74
C TRP A 134 6.08 2.24 -1.55
N SER A 135 7.11 2.44 -0.74
CA SER A 135 8.21 1.48 -0.57
C SER A 135 7.89 0.25 0.29
N GLY A 136 6.65 0.12 0.77
CA GLY A 136 6.26 -1.00 1.65
C GLY A 136 6.72 -0.81 3.10
N ASP A 137 6.75 -1.93 3.82
CA ASP A 137 6.98 -2.00 5.25
C ASP A 137 8.50 -1.97 5.56
N ILE A 138 9.09 -0.80 5.49
CA ILE A 138 10.54 -0.58 5.68
C ILE A 138 10.88 -0.28 7.14
N ASP A 139 12.12 -0.54 7.53
CA ASP A 139 12.59 -0.31 8.88
C ASP A 139 12.72 1.17 9.24
N SER A 140 12.48 1.50 10.50
CA SER A 140 12.69 2.82 11.07
C SER A 140 14.17 3.05 11.39
N SER A 141 14.98 3.27 10.36
CA SER A 141 16.44 3.47 10.49
C SER A 141 16.98 4.51 9.50
N PHE A 142 18.12 5.11 9.82
CA PHE A 142 18.83 6.02 8.89
C PHE A 142 19.32 5.29 7.64
N GLU A 143 19.67 4.01 7.74
CA GLU A 143 20.05 3.20 6.59
C GLU A 143 18.86 3.03 5.62
N ALA A 144 17.70 2.63 6.14
CA ALA A 144 16.47 2.54 5.33
C ALA A 144 16.13 3.89 4.71
N PHE A 145 16.22 4.98 5.46
CA PHE A 145 15.96 6.33 4.94
C PHE A 145 16.90 6.69 3.78
N ASN A 146 18.21 6.45 3.93
CA ASN A 146 19.18 6.73 2.86
C ASN A 146 18.87 5.93 1.58
N ASN A 147 18.45 4.67 1.73
CA ASN A 147 18.04 3.84 0.62
C ASN A 147 16.77 4.38 -0.08
N GLN A 148 15.83 4.99 0.68
CA GLN A 148 14.62 5.56 0.10
C GLN A 148 14.87 6.77 -0.79
N VAL A 149 15.87 7.59 -0.48
CA VAL A 149 16.26 8.72 -1.35
C VAL A 149 16.67 8.20 -2.73
N ASN A 150 17.56 7.21 -2.76
CA ASN A 150 18.01 6.58 -4.01
C ASN A 150 16.85 5.86 -4.74
N THR A 151 16.01 5.17 -4.01
CA THR A 151 14.85 4.45 -4.58
C THR A 151 13.88 5.43 -5.24
N GLY A 152 13.56 6.55 -4.59
CA GLY A 152 12.66 7.57 -5.16
C GLY A 152 13.20 8.17 -6.46
N LEU A 153 14.51 8.44 -6.54
CA LEU A 153 15.16 8.90 -7.77
C LEU A 153 15.07 7.86 -8.89
N ASN A 154 15.33 6.58 -8.57
CA ASN A 154 15.23 5.49 -9.54
C ASN A 154 13.78 5.26 -10.02
N MET A 155 12.78 5.40 -9.14
CA MET A 155 11.37 5.33 -9.53
C MET A 155 11.00 6.43 -10.51
N GLY A 156 11.50 7.66 -10.30
CA GLY A 156 11.34 8.76 -11.25
C GLY A 156 11.95 8.45 -12.62
N LEU A 157 13.19 7.91 -12.65
CA LEU A 157 13.86 7.49 -13.89
C LEU A 157 13.12 6.33 -14.59
N ALA A 158 12.47 5.45 -13.83
CA ALA A 158 11.64 4.37 -14.38
C ALA A 158 10.27 4.84 -14.91
N GLY A 159 9.98 6.15 -14.84
CA GLY A 159 8.71 6.72 -15.30
C GLY A 159 7.55 6.51 -14.33
N ILE A 160 7.84 6.29 -13.05
CA ILE A 160 6.86 6.20 -11.94
C ILE A 160 7.13 7.35 -10.96
N PRO A 161 6.79 8.61 -11.33
CA PRO A 161 7.12 9.77 -10.52
C PRO A 161 6.24 9.92 -9.28
N TRP A 162 5.05 9.31 -9.25
CA TRP A 162 4.16 9.32 -8.10
C TRP A 162 4.65 8.32 -7.06
N TRP A 163 5.59 8.80 -6.25
CA TRP A 163 6.31 8.02 -5.25
C TRP A 163 6.14 8.59 -3.86
N THR A 164 6.06 7.71 -2.88
CA THR A 164 6.07 8.06 -1.46
C THR A 164 6.76 6.98 -0.62
N THR A 165 7.03 7.30 0.63
CA THR A 165 7.51 6.37 1.65
C THR A 165 6.67 6.55 2.91
N ASP A 166 6.75 5.60 3.82
CA ASP A 166 6.30 5.79 5.19
C ASP A 166 7.32 6.66 5.92
N ILE A 167 6.95 7.90 6.24
CA ILE A 167 7.86 8.85 6.91
C ILE A 167 8.24 8.30 8.28
N GLY A 168 9.56 8.12 8.49
CA GLY A 168 10.12 7.53 9.68
C GLY A 168 10.25 6.00 9.61
N GLY A 169 9.97 5.38 8.47
CA GLY A 169 9.87 3.94 8.29
C GLY A 169 8.52 3.39 8.77
N PHE A 170 8.20 2.14 8.41
CA PHE A 170 6.97 1.47 8.85
C PHE A 170 7.21 0.72 10.17
N HIS A 171 8.21 -0.15 10.21
CA HIS A 171 8.45 -1.02 11.36
C HIS A 171 9.16 -0.30 12.51
N GLY A 172 8.51 -0.23 13.66
CA GLY A 172 9.10 0.24 14.91
C GLY A 172 9.19 1.77 15.01
N GLY A 173 10.23 2.23 15.69
CA GLY A 173 10.39 3.63 16.05
C GLY A 173 9.55 4.03 17.26
N ASN A 174 10.22 4.50 18.30
CA ASN A 174 9.57 4.94 19.52
C ASN A 174 9.52 6.48 19.55
N PRO A 175 8.34 7.13 19.58
CA PRO A 175 8.21 8.58 19.64
C PRO A 175 8.92 9.24 20.83
N LYS A 176 9.29 8.46 21.86
CA LYS A 176 10.04 8.95 23.03
C LYS A 176 11.56 8.85 22.88
N ASP A 177 12.04 8.11 21.87
CA ASP A 177 13.45 7.94 21.58
C ASP A 177 13.99 9.17 20.84
N PRO A 178 15.03 9.86 21.37
CA PRO A 178 15.64 11.02 20.70
C PRO A 178 16.21 10.72 19.31
N GLU A 179 16.83 9.55 19.11
CA GLU A 179 17.39 9.15 17.82
C GLU A 179 16.27 8.95 16.78
N PHE A 180 15.17 8.33 17.18
CA PHE A 180 14.03 8.18 16.31
C PHE A 180 13.34 9.52 15.98
N ARG A 181 13.29 10.46 16.92
CA ARG A 181 12.79 11.82 16.66
C ARG A 181 13.62 12.55 15.62
N GLU A 182 14.95 12.42 15.70
CA GLU A 182 15.84 12.99 14.68
C GLU A 182 15.59 12.35 13.31
N LEU A 183 15.50 11.01 13.24
CA LEU A 183 15.16 10.30 12.00
C LEU A 183 13.82 10.78 11.42
N MET A 184 12.80 10.91 12.26
CA MET A 184 11.47 11.41 11.85
C MET A 184 11.57 12.81 11.23
N VAL A 185 12.32 13.72 11.87
CA VAL A 185 12.53 15.09 11.37
C VAL A 185 13.23 15.05 10.00
N ARG A 186 14.33 14.29 9.86
CA ARG A 186 15.06 14.21 8.58
C ARG A 186 14.24 13.61 7.46
N TRP A 187 13.51 12.56 7.76
CA TRP A 187 12.64 11.92 6.77
C TRP A 187 11.48 12.83 6.34
N PHE A 188 10.89 13.55 7.30
CA PHE A 188 9.83 14.52 7.01
C PHE A 188 10.35 15.69 6.15
N GLN A 189 11.57 16.16 6.42
CA GLN A 189 12.24 17.18 5.59
C GLN A 189 12.36 16.71 4.14
N TYR A 190 12.86 15.50 3.92
CA TYR A 190 12.94 14.89 2.59
C TYR A 190 11.56 14.76 1.93
N ALA A 191 10.59 14.22 2.64
CA ALA A 191 9.24 14.00 2.13
C ALA A 191 8.50 15.29 1.76
N THR A 192 8.85 16.41 2.41
CA THR A 192 8.32 17.74 2.08
C THR A 192 8.59 18.12 0.63
N PHE A 193 9.73 17.71 0.06
CA PHE A 193 10.13 17.97 -1.31
C PHE A 193 9.89 16.78 -2.26
N SER A 194 9.40 15.66 -1.74
CA SER A 194 9.03 14.50 -2.54
C SER A 194 7.68 14.71 -3.24
N PRO A 195 7.33 13.93 -4.27
CA PRO A 195 6.05 14.06 -4.97
C PRO A 195 4.86 13.98 -4.01
N ILE A 196 4.87 13.03 -3.09
CA ILE A 196 3.81 12.82 -2.10
C ILE A 196 4.40 12.86 -0.69
N LEU A 197 3.81 13.68 0.19
CA LEU A 197 4.10 13.71 1.62
C LEU A 197 3.05 12.87 2.34
N ARG A 198 3.48 11.78 3.00
CA ARG A 198 2.58 10.84 3.68
C ARG A 198 3.23 10.31 4.95
N MET A 199 2.54 10.46 6.07
CA MET A 199 2.92 9.79 7.33
C MET A 199 2.16 8.47 7.45
N HIS A 200 2.89 7.41 7.76
CA HIS A 200 2.36 6.11 8.11
C HIS A 200 3.43 5.32 8.87
N GLY A 201 3.02 4.35 9.69
CA GLY A 201 3.97 3.48 10.37
C GLY A 201 3.38 2.86 11.65
N ASP A 202 3.96 1.74 12.04
CA ASP A 202 3.61 0.98 13.24
C ASP A 202 4.59 1.33 14.38
N ARG A 203 4.20 2.26 15.26
CA ARG A 203 5.07 2.85 16.28
C ARG A 203 5.05 2.07 17.59
N LEU A 204 6.19 2.06 18.28
CA LEU A 204 6.33 1.47 19.61
C LEU A 204 6.07 2.51 20.73
N PRO A 205 5.58 2.07 21.91
CA PRO A 205 5.15 0.71 22.24
C PRO A 205 3.78 0.38 21.63
N HIS A 206 3.59 -0.86 21.27
CA HIS A 206 2.27 -1.32 20.85
C HIS A 206 1.24 -1.25 21.99
N SER A 207 0.01 -0.90 21.64
CA SER A 207 -1.12 -1.00 22.58
C SER A 207 -1.60 -2.44 22.74
N LYS A 208 -2.34 -2.68 23.82
CA LYS A 208 -3.03 -3.96 23.98
C LYS A 208 -4.17 -4.11 22.97
N PRO A 209 -4.48 -5.34 22.52
CA PRO A 209 -5.66 -5.58 21.70
C PRO A 209 -6.93 -5.01 22.33
N LEU A 210 -7.81 -4.44 21.52
CA LEU A 210 -9.08 -3.86 21.95
C LEU A 210 -10.12 -4.94 22.28
N SER A 211 -10.01 -6.11 21.65
CA SER A 211 -10.91 -7.25 21.84
C SER A 211 -10.16 -8.56 21.53
N ASN A 212 -10.85 -9.69 21.66
CA ASN A 212 -10.32 -11.00 21.28
C ASN A 212 -10.86 -11.51 19.93
N LYS A 213 -11.50 -10.65 19.13
CA LYS A 213 -12.15 -11.02 17.86
C LYS A 213 -11.82 -10.05 16.75
N GLY A 214 -11.69 -10.59 15.53
CA GLY A 214 -11.48 -9.81 14.32
C GLY A 214 -10.27 -8.88 14.42
N GLY A 215 -10.34 -7.74 13.78
CA GLY A 215 -9.29 -6.71 13.81
C GLY A 215 -8.98 -6.18 15.22
N GLY A 216 -9.95 -6.23 16.13
CA GLY A 216 -9.73 -5.83 17.53
C GLY A 216 -8.78 -6.75 18.32
N SER A 217 -8.48 -7.94 17.82
CA SER A 217 -7.51 -8.87 18.43
C SER A 217 -6.04 -8.50 18.09
N MET A 218 -5.84 -7.62 17.13
CA MET A 218 -4.50 -7.15 16.75
C MET A 218 -4.04 -6.05 17.72
N VAL A 219 -2.75 -6.02 17.99
CA VAL A 219 -2.12 -4.89 18.64
C VAL A 219 -2.09 -3.71 17.65
N THR A 220 -2.16 -2.48 18.16
CA THR A 220 -1.99 -1.28 17.34
C THR A 220 -0.73 -0.52 17.76
N GLY A 221 -0.11 0.17 16.84
CA GLY A 221 1.03 1.02 17.13
C GLY A 221 0.67 2.21 18.05
N ALA A 222 1.70 2.81 18.62
CA ALA A 222 1.57 4.09 19.32
C ALA A 222 1.13 5.20 18.33
N PRO A 223 0.59 6.32 18.83
CA PRO A 223 0.23 7.48 18.00
C PRO A 223 1.37 7.95 17.10
N ASN A 224 1.05 8.33 15.86
CA ASN A 224 2.00 8.71 14.81
C ASN A 224 1.70 10.10 14.20
N GLU A 225 0.91 10.91 14.85
CA GLU A 225 0.64 12.28 14.44
C GLU A 225 1.82 13.19 14.80
N ILE A 226 1.96 14.34 14.11
CA ILE A 226 3.10 15.23 14.29
C ILE A 226 3.33 15.69 15.74
N TRP A 227 2.26 15.81 16.54
CA TRP A 227 2.31 16.16 17.97
C TRP A 227 2.72 15.00 18.89
N SER A 228 2.78 13.78 18.39
CA SER A 228 3.12 12.61 19.20
C SER A 228 4.63 12.52 19.53
N TYR A 229 5.44 13.32 18.85
CA TYR A 229 6.91 13.32 18.95
C TYR A 229 7.46 14.39 19.90
N GLY A 230 6.60 15.13 20.57
CA GLY A 230 6.95 16.21 21.48
C GLY A 230 7.00 17.58 20.80
N GLU A 231 6.90 18.63 21.61
CA GLU A 231 6.69 20.01 21.18
C GLU A 231 7.77 20.51 20.19
N GLU A 232 9.03 20.20 20.44
CA GLU A 232 10.13 20.62 19.56
C GLU A 232 9.98 20.04 18.15
N VAL A 233 9.68 18.73 18.04
CA VAL A 233 9.46 18.06 16.75
C VAL A 233 8.20 18.60 16.09
N GLU A 234 7.11 18.79 16.81
CA GLU A 234 5.86 19.34 16.28
C GLU A 234 6.07 20.72 15.64
N VAL A 235 6.82 21.60 16.29
CA VAL A 235 7.15 22.93 15.74
C VAL A 235 7.92 22.79 14.43
N ILE A 236 8.90 21.90 14.37
CA ILE A 236 9.70 21.66 13.16
C ILE A 236 8.80 21.10 12.04
N LEU A 237 8.05 20.03 12.31
CA LEU A 237 7.20 19.39 11.30
C LEU A 237 6.12 20.37 10.79
N THR A 238 5.51 21.15 11.67
CA THR A 238 4.55 22.20 11.31
C THR A 238 5.16 23.23 10.34
N LYS A 239 6.42 23.63 10.57
CA LYS A 239 7.15 24.52 9.65
C LYS A 239 7.26 23.87 8.25
N PHE A 240 7.61 22.58 8.19
CA PHE A 240 7.76 21.88 6.91
C PHE A 240 6.41 21.63 6.20
N ILE A 241 5.31 21.46 6.93
CA ILE A 241 3.95 21.47 6.36
C ILE A 241 3.66 22.80 5.66
N LYS A 242 3.97 23.94 6.32
CA LYS A 242 3.79 25.28 5.72
C LYS A 242 4.65 25.47 4.46
N ILE A 243 5.89 24.98 4.47
CA ILE A 243 6.74 24.96 3.28
C ILE A 243 6.09 24.13 2.16
N ARG A 244 5.60 22.93 2.49
CA ARG A 244 4.90 22.05 1.52
C ARG A 244 3.70 22.76 0.91
N GLU A 245 2.89 23.42 1.67
CA GLU A 245 1.75 24.21 1.18
C GLU A 245 2.20 25.31 0.19
N SER A 246 3.30 25.99 0.48
CA SER A 246 3.84 27.02 -0.42
C SER A 246 4.35 26.45 -1.76
N LEU A 247 4.74 25.18 -1.80
CA LEU A 247 5.19 24.48 -3.01
C LEU A 247 4.04 23.96 -3.89
N LYS A 248 2.80 24.05 -3.46
CA LYS A 248 1.64 23.46 -4.15
C LYS A 248 1.55 23.84 -5.64
N THR A 249 1.73 25.12 -5.95
CA THR A 249 1.66 25.60 -7.35
C THR A 249 2.83 25.06 -8.17
N TYR A 250 4.03 25.04 -7.60
CA TYR A 250 5.22 24.48 -8.25
C TYR A 250 5.07 23.00 -8.55
N LEU A 251 4.63 22.22 -7.54
CA LEU A 251 4.40 20.77 -7.71
C LEU A 251 3.33 20.48 -8.75
N LYS A 252 2.21 21.23 -8.74
CA LYS A 252 1.17 21.08 -9.76
C LYS A 252 1.68 21.36 -11.19
N LYS A 253 2.61 22.29 -11.33
CA LYS A 253 3.24 22.56 -12.62
C LYS A 253 4.11 21.38 -13.08
N LEU A 254 5.00 20.89 -12.20
CA LEU A 254 5.87 19.74 -12.51
C LEU A 254 5.09 18.47 -12.87
N MET A 255 3.95 18.24 -12.24
CA MET A 255 3.13 17.04 -12.51
C MET A 255 2.31 17.14 -13.82
N LYS A 256 2.34 18.27 -14.51
CA LYS A 256 1.69 18.46 -15.81
C LYS A 256 2.66 18.39 -16.99
N GLU A 257 3.94 18.57 -16.73
CA GLU A 257 5.04 18.46 -17.70
C GLU A 257 5.50 17.00 -17.82
#